data_27a0a6be4e9a6f8eec11a362d721be29
#
_entry.id   27a0a6be4e9a6f8eec11a362d721be29
#
_cell.length_a   1.000
_cell.length_b   1.000
_cell.length_c   1.000
_cell.angle_alpha   90.00
_cell.angle_beta   90.00
_cell.angle_gamma   90.00
#
_symmetry.space_group_name_H-M   'P 1'
#
loop_
_entity.id
_entity.type
_entity.pdbx_description
1 polymer ?
#
loop_
_entity_poly.entity_id
_entity_poly.type
_entity_poly.pdbx_seq_one_letter_code
_entity_poly.pdbx_strand_id
1 'polypeptide(L)'
;TQFTQPALYLVSYLSALSKIADGKEPSVAAGHSVGEFAALALSECFSFADGLRMVAKRGEIMAKVSGGGMAAVIALDAEKIQDTLASNDLTRVDLANFNSPGQIVVSGPASEVDSAIPLLKDAGAKLVVPLKVSGAFHSQMMKEPSLEFAEFIRGFSFSAPTFPVYSNVHALAYENSEEIAEKLVLQMRRPVRWTEIITNLRSSGVSEFVECGPGNVLTKLLRQIP
;
A
#
# COMPACT_ATOMS: atom_id res chain seq x y z
N THR A 1 1.96 0.41 -14.37
CA THR A 1 2.26 -0.36 -13.15
C THR A 1 3.56 -1.17 -13.30
N GLN A 2 3.77 -1.86 -14.41
CA GLN A 2 4.94 -2.71 -14.64
C GLN A 2 6.28 -1.99 -14.44
N PHE A 3 6.45 -0.80 -15.03
CA PHE A 3 7.69 -0.02 -14.89
C PHE A 3 7.63 0.99 -13.73
N THR A 4 6.44 1.35 -13.30
CA THR A 4 6.26 2.31 -12.20
C THR A 4 6.76 1.77 -10.87
N GLN A 5 6.50 0.50 -10.57
CA GLN A 5 6.91 -0.09 -9.29
C GLN A 5 8.43 -0.17 -9.14
N PRO A 6 9.20 -0.72 -10.10
CA PRO A 6 10.67 -0.69 -10.02
C PRO A 6 11.24 0.73 -9.94
N ALA A 7 10.67 1.69 -10.68
CA ALA A 7 11.12 3.08 -10.65
C ALA A 7 10.86 3.73 -9.28
N LEU A 8 9.67 3.53 -8.69
CA LEU A 8 9.36 4.02 -7.36
C LEU A 8 10.26 3.39 -6.29
N TYR A 9 10.48 2.09 -6.36
CA TYR A 9 11.39 1.39 -5.45
C TYR A 9 12.80 1.98 -5.50
N LEU A 10 13.36 2.12 -6.70
CA LEU A 10 14.69 2.70 -6.92
C LEU A 10 14.79 4.12 -6.35
N VAL A 11 13.85 5.00 -6.74
CA VAL A 11 13.87 6.41 -6.32
C VAL A 11 13.68 6.54 -4.81
N SER A 12 12.78 5.76 -4.21
CA SER A 12 12.54 5.79 -2.77
C SER A 12 13.76 5.31 -1.98
N TYR A 13 14.39 4.20 -2.42
CA TYR A 13 15.59 3.68 -1.78
C TYR A 13 16.76 4.65 -1.85
N LEU A 14 17.05 5.19 -3.04
CA LEU A 14 18.14 6.18 -3.22
C LEU A 14 17.87 7.48 -2.45
N SER A 15 16.62 7.94 -2.41
CA SER A 15 16.21 9.09 -1.61
C SER A 15 16.47 8.86 -0.12
N ALA A 16 16.16 7.65 0.39
CA ALA A 16 16.44 7.30 1.78
C ALA A 16 17.93 7.29 2.08
N LEU A 17 18.77 6.68 1.21
CA LEU A 17 20.22 6.70 1.36
C LEU A 17 20.78 8.14 1.39
N SER A 18 20.25 9.03 0.53
CA SER A 18 20.65 10.44 0.55
C SER A 18 20.32 11.10 1.89
N LYS A 19 19.15 10.81 2.48
CA LYS A 19 18.77 11.34 3.79
C LYS A 19 19.65 10.82 4.92
N ILE A 20 20.02 9.55 4.86
CA ILE A 20 20.97 8.94 5.81
C ILE A 20 22.34 9.62 5.68
N ALA A 21 22.83 9.84 4.47
CA ALA A 21 24.08 10.57 4.23
C ALA A 21 24.05 12.01 4.74
N ASP A 22 22.87 12.63 4.79
CA ASP A 22 22.62 13.94 5.39
C ASP A 22 22.45 13.87 6.93
N GLY A 23 22.71 12.71 7.58
CA GLY A 23 22.65 12.52 9.03
C GLY A 23 21.25 12.21 9.57
N LYS A 24 20.29 11.84 8.72
CA LYS A 24 18.93 11.44 9.14
C LYS A 24 18.80 9.91 9.22
N GLU A 25 19.36 9.35 10.28
CA GLU A 25 19.28 7.91 10.54
C GLU A 25 17.84 7.49 10.89
N PRO A 26 17.27 6.47 10.21
CA PRO A 26 15.94 6.00 10.52
C PRO A 26 15.92 5.17 11.80
N SER A 27 15.05 5.49 12.74
CA SER A 27 14.74 4.63 13.88
C SER A 27 13.61 3.63 13.58
N VAL A 28 12.85 3.88 12.53
CA VAL A 28 11.73 3.06 12.07
C VAL A 28 11.41 3.44 10.62
N ALA A 29 10.86 2.50 9.86
CA ALA A 29 10.38 2.80 8.52
C ALA A 29 8.98 2.23 8.27
N ALA A 30 8.27 2.86 7.34
CA ALA A 30 7.04 2.36 6.75
C ALA A 30 6.99 2.76 5.27
N GLY A 31 6.32 1.97 4.46
CA GLY A 31 6.15 2.29 3.04
C GLY A 31 4.74 1.97 2.58
N HIS A 32 4.15 2.83 1.76
CA HIS A 32 2.82 2.62 1.21
C HIS A 32 2.89 1.71 -0.01
N SER A 33 2.22 0.56 0.04
CA SER A 33 2.18 -0.44 -1.04
C SER A 33 3.60 -0.83 -1.50
N VAL A 34 4.02 -0.50 -2.73
CA VAL A 34 5.38 -0.81 -3.21
C VAL A 34 6.49 -0.20 -2.33
N GLY A 35 6.20 0.90 -1.62
CA GLY A 35 7.15 1.53 -0.70
C GLY A 35 7.56 0.64 0.48
N GLU A 36 6.73 -0.34 0.87
CA GLU A 36 7.08 -1.31 1.91
C GLU A 36 8.31 -2.15 1.53
N PHE A 37 8.49 -2.47 0.25
CA PHE A 37 9.69 -3.15 -0.24
C PHE A 37 10.94 -2.28 -0.08
N ALA A 38 10.84 -0.97 -0.32
CA ALA A 38 11.97 -0.06 -0.13
C ALA A 38 12.33 0.08 1.36
N ALA A 39 11.33 0.13 2.25
CA ALA A 39 11.54 0.17 3.69
C ALA A 39 12.21 -1.12 4.21
N LEU A 40 11.77 -2.30 3.76
CA LEU A 40 12.37 -3.58 4.11
C LEU A 40 13.81 -3.73 3.58
N ALA A 41 14.08 -3.30 2.35
CA ALA A 41 15.43 -3.31 1.80
C ALA A 41 16.37 -2.36 2.56
N LEU A 42 15.88 -1.19 2.97
CA LEU A 42 16.64 -0.23 3.76
C LEU A 42 16.99 -0.79 5.14
N SER A 43 16.09 -1.60 5.72
CA SER A 43 16.30 -2.32 7.00
C SER A 43 17.01 -3.67 6.81
N GLU A 44 17.67 -3.88 5.67
CA GLU A 44 18.52 -5.04 5.36
C GLU A 44 17.78 -6.40 5.38
N CYS A 45 16.46 -6.42 5.26
CA CYS A 45 15.69 -7.67 5.20
C CYS A 45 16.03 -8.50 3.97
N PHE A 46 16.48 -7.86 2.90
CA PHE A 46 16.99 -8.45 1.65
C PHE A 46 17.84 -7.43 0.90
N SER A 47 18.63 -7.89 -0.07
CA SER A 47 19.48 -7.01 -0.87
C SER A 47 18.63 -6.05 -1.72
N PHE A 48 19.18 -4.86 -2.03
CA PHE A 48 18.56 -3.94 -2.99
C PHE A 48 18.21 -4.62 -4.31
N ALA A 49 19.13 -5.48 -4.82
CA ALA A 49 18.93 -6.20 -6.08
C ALA A 49 17.77 -7.18 -6.02
N ASP A 50 17.62 -7.89 -4.90
CA ASP A 50 16.50 -8.82 -4.70
C ASP A 50 15.17 -8.07 -4.56
N GLY A 51 15.14 -6.96 -3.82
CA GLY A 51 13.99 -6.08 -3.75
C GLY A 51 13.58 -5.57 -5.14
N LEU A 52 14.55 -5.16 -5.97
CA LEU A 52 14.27 -4.71 -7.35
C LEU A 52 13.65 -5.83 -8.20
N ARG A 53 14.17 -7.07 -8.08
CA ARG A 53 13.60 -8.25 -8.77
C ARG A 53 12.17 -8.52 -8.31
N MET A 54 11.92 -8.46 -6.99
CA MET A 54 10.60 -8.69 -6.42
C MET A 54 9.59 -7.65 -6.89
N VAL A 55 9.90 -6.36 -6.83
CA VAL A 55 8.97 -5.31 -7.28
C VAL A 55 8.76 -5.29 -8.79
N ALA A 56 9.79 -5.68 -9.59
CA ALA A 56 9.65 -5.83 -11.02
C ALA A 56 8.65 -6.96 -11.36
N LYS A 57 8.80 -8.11 -10.72
CA LYS A 57 7.87 -9.24 -10.90
C LYS A 57 6.46 -8.92 -10.39
N ARG A 58 6.35 -8.27 -9.22
CA ARG A 58 5.07 -7.79 -8.68
C ARG A 58 4.39 -6.85 -9.67
N GLY A 59 5.12 -5.89 -10.23
CA GLY A 59 4.61 -4.93 -11.22
C GLY A 59 4.16 -5.60 -12.52
N GLU A 60 4.92 -6.61 -13.01
CA GLU A 60 4.56 -7.43 -14.17
C GLU A 60 3.25 -8.18 -13.94
N ILE A 61 3.15 -8.90 -12.82
CA ILE A 61 1.96 -9.69 -12.46
C ILE A 61 0.73 -8.79 -12.34
N MET A 62 0.85 -7.70 -11.59
CA MET A 62 -0.27 -6.76 -11.38
C MET A 62 -0.70 -6.06 -12.67
N ALA A 63 0.21 -5.84 -13.62
CA ALA A 63 -0.12 -5.24 -14.91
C ALA A 63 -0.93 -6.14 -15.84
N LYS A 64 -0.90 -7.45 -15.64
CA LYS A 64 -1.67 -8.44 -16.41
C LYS A 64 -3.16 -8.44 -16.04
N VAL A 65 -3.51 -7.95 -14.86
CA VAL A 65 -4.91 -7.91 -14.40
C VAL A 65 -5.65 -6.79 -15.11
N SER A 66 -6.68 -7.16 -15.85
CA SER A 66 -7.55 -6.24 -16.60
C SER A 66 -8.97 -6.21 -16.02
N GLY A 67 -9.76 -5.23 -16.44
CA GLY A 67 -11.16 -5.11 -16.02
C GLY A 67 -11.36 -4.64 -14.57
N GLY A 68 -10.29 -4.24 -13.90
CA GLY A 68 -10.34 -3.64 -12.57
C GLY A 68 -10.38 -2.11 -12.62
N GLY A 69 -10.90 -1.52 -11.55
CA GLY A 69 -10.94 -0.08 -11.31
C GLY A 69 -10.70 0.26 -9.85
N MET A 70 -10.36 1.52 -9.60
CA MET A 70 -10.21 2.08 -8.24
C MET A 70 -10.75 3.50 -8.21
N ALA A 71 -11.29 3.91 -7.06
CA ALA A 71 -11.73 5.27 -6.83
C ALA A 71 -11.36 5.74 -5.42
N ALA A 72 -10.92 6.99 -5.29
CA ALA A 72 -10.68 7.62 -4.01
C ALA A 72 -11.99 8.25 -3.51
N VAL A 73 -12.41 7.86 -2.31
CA VAL A 73 -13.61 8.36 -1.61
C VAL A 73 -13.16 9.34 -0.53
N ILE A 74 -13.66 10.55 -0.60
CA ILE A 74 -13.25 11.65 0.28
C ILE A 74 -14.37 11.99 1.26
N ALA A 75 -14.03 12.07 2.55
CA ALA A 75 -14.91 12.48 3.65
C ALA A 75 -16.16 11.59 3.80
N LEU A 76 -15.99 10.28 3.66
CA LEU A 76 -16.96 9.27 4.04
C LEU A 76 -16.20 8.17 4.81
N ASP A 77 -16.74 7.72 5.93
CA ASP A 77 -16.13 6.69 6.76
C ASP A 77 -16.27 5.27 6.16
N ALA A 78 -15.45 4.36 6.66
CA ALA A 78 -15.34 3.00 6.13
C ALA A 78 -16.66 2.21 6.29
N GLU A 79 -17.34 2.35 7.44
CA GLU A 79 -18.60 1.65 7.73
C GLU A 79 -19.66 2.08 6.73
N LYS A 80 -19.83 3.39 6.54
CA LYS A 80 -20.78 3.94 5.59
C LYS A 80 -20.49 3.54 4.14
N ILE A 81 -19.20 3.46 3.76
CA ILE A 81 -18.80 2.95 2.44
C ILE A 81 -19.23 1.49 2.32
N GLN A 82 -18.90 0.62 3.30
CA GLN A 82 -19.24 -0.80 3.28
C GLN A 82 -20.74 -1.03 3.22
N ASP A 83 -21.52 -0.32 4.04
CA ASP A 83 -22.99 -0.40 4.06
C ASP A 83 -23.58 0.00 2.71
N THR A 84 -23.06 1.08 2.10
CA THR A 84 -23.52 1.54 0.79
C THR A 84 -23.25 0.51 -0.30
N LEU A 85 -22.06 -0.08 -0.30
CA LEU A 85 -21.69 -1.12 -1.27
C LEU A 85 -22.54 -2.38 -1.08
N ALA A 86 -22.70 -2.85 0.16
CA ALA A 86 -23.49 -4.04 0.49
C ALA A 86 -24.98 -3.88 0.15
N SER A 87 -25.57 -2.72 0.47
CA SER A 87 -26.98 -2.43 0.19
C SER A 87 -27.31 -2.31 -1.30
N ASN A 88 -26.30 -2.22 -2.17
CA ASN A 88 -26.44 -2.13 -3.61
C ASN A 88 -25.82 -3.32 -4.37
N ASP A 89 -25.60 -4.46 -3.69
CA ASP A 89 -25.04 -5.69 -4.25
C ASP A 89 -23.64 -5.55 -4.89
N LEU A 90 -22.89 -4.50 -4.52
CA LEU A 90 -21.53 -4.25 -5.00
C LEU A 90 -20.49 -4.97 -4.14
N THR A 91 -20.69 -6.29 -3.91
CA THR A 91 -19.93 -7.11 -2.94
C THR A 91 -18.50 -7.45 -3.38
N ARG A 92 -18.15 -7.16 -4.64
CA ARG A 92 -16.78 -7.35 -5.18
C ARG A 92 -15.93 -6.08 -5.14
N VAL A 93 -16.46 -4.99 -4.58
CA VAL A 93 -15.71 -3.75 -4.35
C VAL A 93 -15.16 -3.77 -2.92
N ASP A 94 -13.85 -3.84 -2.81
CA ASP A 94 -13.11 -3.87 -1.54
C ASP A 94 -12.65 -2.46 -1.14
N LEU A 95 -12.46 -2.21 0.16
CA LEU A 95 -11.71 -1.06 0.66
C LEU A 95 -10.22 -1.37 0.54
N ALA A 96 -9.54 -0.72 -0.38
CA ALA A 96 -8.15 -1.04 -0.79
C ALA A 96 -7.09 -0.26 0.00
N ASN A 97 -7.35 1.01 0.33
CA ASN A 97 -6.41 1.84 1.09
C ASN A 97 -7.14 2.71 2.10
N PHE A 98 -6.70 2.64 3.34
CA PHE A 98 -7.08 3.58 4.41
C PHE A 98 -5.99 4.65 4.51
N ASN A 99 -6.06 5.66 3.64
CA ASN A 99 -5.00 6.64 3.45
C ASN A 99 -4.95 7.70 4.55
N SER A 100 -6.12 8.15 4.98
CA SER A 100 -6.32 9.06 6.12
C SER A 100 -7.76 8.89 6.63
N PRO A 101 -8.13 9.42 7.80
CA PRO A 101 -9.53 9.40 8.28
C PRO A 101 -10.52 9.97 7.27
N GLY A 102 -10.07 10.91 6.41
CA GLY A 102 -10.88 11.52 5.36
C GLY A 102 -10.68 10.96 3.96
N GLN A 103 -9.86 9.92 3.77
CA GLN A 103 -9.60 9.37 2.44
C GLN A 103 -9.45 7.86 2.45
N ILE A 104 -10.39 7.17 1.81
CA ILE A 104 -10.38 5.72 1.58
C ILE A 104 -10.41 5.46 0.07
N VAL A 105 -9.68 4.47 -0.40
CA VAL A 105 -9.72 4.02 -1.79
C VAL A 105 -10.50 2.72 -1.87
N VAL A 106 -11.47 2.66 -2.78
CA VAL A 106 -12.20 1.44 -3.13
C VAL A 106 -11.62 0.83 -4.40
N SER A 107 -11.71 -0.49 -4.53
CA SER A 107 -11.07 -1.26 -5.61
C SER A 107 -11.88 -2.52 -5.92
N GLY A 108 -12.10 -2.80 -7.20
CA GLY A 108 -12.89 -3.96 -7.62
C GLY A 108 -13.05 -4.03 -9.13
N PRO A 109 -14.03 -4.79 -9.66
CA PRO A 109 -14.37 -4.76 -11.07
C PRO A 109 -14.73 -3.33 -11.51
N ALA A 110 -14.20 -2.89 -12.66
CA ALA A 110 -14.37 -1.51 -13.11
C ALA A 110 -15.84 -1.08 -13.17
N SER A 111 -16.72 -1.95 -13.70
CA SER A 111 -18.17 -1.68 -13.76
C SER A 111 -18.82 -1.49 -12.40
N GLU A 112 -18.39 -2.24 -11.37
CA GLU A 112 -18.93 -2.08 -10.02
C GLU A 112 -18.36 -0.83 -9.34
N VAL A 113 -17.08 -0.52 -9.54
CA VAL A 113 -16.48 0.73 -9.05
C VAL A 113 -17.17 1.93 -9.69
N ASP A 114 -17.43 1.90 -11.00
CA ASP A 114 -18.15 2.97 -11.71
C ASP A 114 -19.58 3.13 -11.16
N SER A 115 -20.28 2.02 -10.89
CA SER A 115 -21.61 2.03 -10.27
C SER A 115 -21.59 2.55 -8.82
N ALA A 116 -20.52 2.29 -8.07
CA ALA A 116 -20.36 2.77 -6.70
C ALA A 116 -20.19 4.29 -6.61
N ILE A 117 -19.62 4.94 -7.62
CA ILE A 117 -19.30 6.38 -7.57
C ILE A 117 -20.54 7.25 -7.23
N PRO A 118 -21.66 7.19 -7.98
CA PRO A 118 -22.83 7.98 -7.63
C PRO A 118 -23.43 7.60 -6.26
N LEU A 119 -23.48 6.31 -5.94
CA LEU A 119 -24.04 5.81 -4.69
C LEU A 119 -23.26 6.33 -3.46
N LEU A 120 -21.94 6.33 -3.54
CA LEU A 120 -21.09 6.85 -2.47
C LEU A 120 -21.21 8.38 -2.31
N LYS A 121 -21.44 9.11 -3.42
CA LYS A 121 -21.74 10.55 -3.35
C LYS A 121 -23.08 10.80 -2.67
N ASP A 122 -24.12 10.05 -3.04
CA ASP A 122 -25.44 10.16 -2.45
C ASP A 122 -25.44 9.74 -0.97
N ALA A 123 -24.55 8.82 -0.58
CA ALA A 123 -24.32 8.43 0.80
C ALA A 123 -23.57 9.50 1.64
N GLY A 124 -23.10 10.58 1.01
CA GLY A 124 -22.50 11.72 1.68
C GLY A 124 -21.00 11.92 1.45
N ALA A 125 -20.36 11.15 0.57
CA ALA A 125 -18.98 11.43 0.20
C ALA A 125 -18.85 12.82 -0.44
N LYS A 126 -17.94 13.65 0.08
CA LYS A 126 -17.70 14.98 -0.48
C LYS A 126 -17.22 14.91 -1.94
N LEU A 127 -16.44 13.87 -2.26
CA LEU A 127 -15.92 13.65 -3.59
C LEU A 127 -15.60 12.16 -3.76
N VAL A 128 -15.87 11.62 -4.96
CA VAL A 128 -15.39 10.28 -5.37
C VAL A 128 -14.67 10.44 -6.70
N VAL A 129 -13.37 10.12 -6.72
CA VAL A 129 -12.48 10.36 -7.88
C VAL A 129 -11.98 9.04 -8.44
N PRO A 130 -12.33 8.66 -9.67
CA PRO A 130 -11.72 7.53 -10.35
C PRO A 130 -10.20 7.69 -10.45
N LEU A 131 -9.46 6.63 -10.15
CA LEU A 131 -8.01 6.62 -10.27
C LEU A 131 -7.57 6.10 -11.64
N LYS A 132 -6.54 6.71 -12.22
CA LYS A 132 -5.95 6.29 -13.51
C LYS A 132 -5.03 5.08 -13.29
N VAL A 133 -5.61 3.92 -12.99
CA VAL A 133 -4.88 2.66 -12.76
C VAL A 133 -5.40 1.58 -13.70
N SER A 134 -4.57 0.56 -13.96
CA SER A 134 -4.88 -0.52 -14.89
C SER A 134 -5.55 -1.72 -14.24
N GLY A 135 -5.68 -1.77 -12.91
CA GLY A 135 -6.20 -2.95 -12.20
C GLY A 135 -6.78 -2.61 -10.82
N ALA A 136 -7.48 -3.57 -10.25
CA ALA A 136 -8.08 -3.51 -8.92
C ALA A 136 -7.07 -3.95 -7.86
N PHE A 137 -6.10 -3.10 -7.54
CA PHE A 137 -5.06 -3.42 -6.57
C PHE A 137 -5.62 -3.44 -5.14
N HIS A 138 -4.99 -4.26 -4.28
CA HIS A 138 -5.38 -4.42 -2.88
C HIS A 138 -6.84 -4.91 -2.70
N SER A 139 -7.34 -5.73 -3.64
CA SER A 139 -8.67 -6.30 -3.64
C SER A 139 -8.65 -7.81 -3.86
N GLN A 140 -9.80 -8.47 -3.74
CA GLN A 140 -9.94 -9.90 -4.03
C GLN A 140 -9.58 -10.26 -5.49
N MET A 141 -9.64 -9.31 -6.43
CA MET A 141 -9.17 -9.54 -7.80
C MET A 141 -7.66 -9.83 -7.90
N MET A 142 -6.89 -9.48 -6.86
CA MET A 142 -5.47 -9.82 -6.75
C MET A 142 -5.21 -11.21 -6.14
N LYS A 143 -6.24 -12.03 -5.88
CA LYS A 143 -6.06 -13.36 -5.26
C LYS A 143 -5.15 -14.26 -6.10
N GLU A 144 -5.52 -14.54 -7.34
CA GLU A 144 -4.72 -15.38 -8.24
C GLU A 144 -3.34 -14.75 -8.57
N PRO A 145 -3.25 -13.45 -8.90
CA PRO A 145 -1.95 -12.76 -9.03
C PRO A 145 -1.06 -12.90 -7.79
N SER A 146 -1.62 -12.87 -6.58
CA SER A 146 -0.83 -13.04 -5.36
C SER A 146 -0.27 -14.45 -5.20
N LEU A 147 -0.93 -15.49 -5.74
CA LEU A 147 -0.39 -16.85 -5.75
C LEU A 147 0.79 -16.99 -6.72
N GLU A 148 0.72 -16.37 -7.92
CA GLU A 148 1.88 -16.32 -8.85
C GLU A 148 3.06 -15.63 -8.17
N PHE A 149 2.81 -14.53 -7.45
CA PHE A 149 3.86 -13.83 -6.71
C PHE A 149 4.40 -14.66 -5.53
N ALA A 150 3.55 -15.44 -4.84
CA ALA A 150 3.96 -16.34 -3.77
C ALA A 150 4.96 -17.39 -4.24
N GLU A 151 4.75 -17.98 -5.41
CA GLU A 151 5.72 -18.91 -6.00
C GLU A 151 7.06 -18.24 -6.31
N PHE A 152 7.01 -17.04 -6.86
CA PHE A 152 8.23 -16.29 -7.21
C PHE A 152 9.05 -15.89 -5.97
N ILE A 153 8.38 -15.38 -4.93
CA ILE A 153 9.05 -14.84 -3.74
C ILE A 153 9.71 -15.93 -2.89
N ARG A 154 9.31 -17.18 -3.02
CA ARG A 154 9.95 -18.35 -2.35
C ARG A 154 11.42 -18.52 -2.70
N GLY A 155 11.85 -18.00 -3.84
CA GLY A 155 13.26 -18.06 -4.28
C GLY A 155 14.18 -17.06 -3.58
N PHE A 156 13.67 -16.28 -2.62
CA PHE A 156 14.45 -15.26 -1.91
C PHE A 156 14.60 -15.59 -0.43
N SER A 157 15.72 -15.17 0.15
CA SER A 157 15.99 -15.26 1.58
C SER A 157 15.71 -13.92 2.25
N PHE A 158 15.17 -13.97 3.46
CA PHE A 158 14.84 -12.80 4.26
C PHE A 158 15.60 -12.82 5.56
N SER A 159 16.09 -11.65 5.99
CA SER A 159 16.70 -11.42 7.30
C SER A 159 15.75 -10.64 8.19
N ALA A 160 15.98 -10.69 9.50
CA ALA A 160 15.27 -9.83 10.43
C ALA A 160 15.61 -8.35 10.15
N PRO A 161 14.64 -7.43 10.29
CA PRO A 161 14.90 -6.00 10.11
C PRO A 161 15.94 -5.47 11.08
N THR A 162 16.89 -4.65 10.62
CA THR A 162 17.89 -3.98 11.49
C THR A 162 17.29 -2.83 12.32
N PHE A 163 16.16 -2.30 11.90
CA PHE A 163 15.27 -1.41 12.65
C PHE A 163 13.81 -1.72 12.26
N PRO A 164 12.81 -1.39 13.10
CA PRO A 164 11.41 -1.76 12.87
C PRO A 164 10.88 -1.26 11.52
N VAL A 165 10.22 -2.13 10.76
CA VAL A 165 9.47 -1.80 9.54
C VAL A 165 8.02 -2.19 9.74
N TYR A 166 7.07 -1.30 9.44
CA TYR A 166 5.65 -1.53 9.62
C TYR A 166 5.00 -2.12 8.40
N SER A 167 4.26 -3.23 8.60
CA SER A 167 3.53 -3.94 7.54
C SER A 167 2.24 -3.22 7.16
N ASN A 168 1.95 -3.12 5.87
CA ASN A 168 0.68 -2.57 5.37
C ASN A 168 -0.54 -3.39 5.79
N VAL A 169 -0.38 -4.71 5.94
CA VAL A 169 -1.48 -5.64 6.21
C VAL A 169 -1.90 -5.62 7.68
N HIS A 170 -0.93 -5.57 8.60
CA HIS A 170 -1.19 -5.66 10.04
C HIS A 170 -1.05 -4.32 10.76
N ALA A 171 -0.48 -3.31 10.11
CA ALA A 171 -0.18 -1.99 10.67
C ALA A 171 0.75 -2.01 11.90
N LEU A 172 1.48 -3.10 12.10
CA LEU A 172 2.47 -3.32 13.16
C LEU A 172 3.83 -3.61 12.54
N ALA A 173 4.89 -3.48 13.35
CA ALA A 173 6.23 -3.86 12.93
C ALA A 173 6.31 -5.36 12.61
N TYR A 174 7.19 -5.71 11.67
CA TYR A 174 7.57 -7.11 11.45
C TYR A 174 8.28 -7.64 12.69
N GLU A 175 7.88 -8.81 13.16
CA GLU A 175 8.46 -9.44 14.35
C GLU A 175 9.69 -10.29 14.01
N ASN A 176 9.67 -10.92 12.83
CA ASN A 176 10.74 -11.81 12.37
C ASN A 176 10.82 -11.86 10.85
N SER A 177 11.86 -12.52 10.32
CA SER A 177 12.06 -12.68 8.88
C SER A 177 11.07 -13.64 8.20
N GLU A 178 10.52 -14.60 8.94
CA GLU A 178 9.71 -15.69 8.40
C GLU A 178 8.35 -15.18 7.86
N GLU A 179 7.81 -14.13 8.47
CA GLU A 179 6.53 -13.55 8.07
C GLU A 179 6.61 -12.59 6.89
N ILE A 180 7.83 -12.12 6.49
CA ILE A 180 8.00 -11.07 5.47
C ILE A 180 7.40 -11.52 4.14
N ALA A 181 7.77 -12.70 3.66
CA ALA A 181 7.29 -13.20 2.38
C ALA A 181 5.76 -13.34 2.35
N GLU A 182 5.17 -13.91 3.40
CA GLU A 182 3.73 -14.07 3.51
C GLU A 182 3.00 -12.72 3.51
N LYS A 183 3.46 -11.77 4.34
CA LYS A 183 2.83 -10.45 4.43
C LYS A 183 2.95 -9.65 3.14
N LEU A 184 4.08 -9.74 2.42
CA LEU A 184 4.25 -9.10 1.11
C LEU A 184 3.32 -9.71 0.03
N VAL A 185 3.08 -11.01 0.08
CA VAL A 185 2.09 -11.68 -0.79
C VAL A 185 0.67 -11.23 -0.43
N LEU A 186 0.32 -11.26 0.85
CA LEU A 186 -0.99 -10.83 1.34
C LEU A 186 -1.28 -9.37 1.00
N GLN A 187 -0.28 -8.49 1.04
CA GLN A 187 -0.39 -7.08 0.73
C GLN A 187 -1.00 -6.83 -0.65
N MET A 188 -0.78 -7.70 -1.64
CA MET A 188 -1.33 -7.52 -2.98
C MET A 188 -2.87 -7.52 -3.00
N ARG A 189 -3.50 -8.26 -2.08
CA ARG A 189 -4.95 -8.48 -2.01
C ARG A 189 -5.61 -8.02 -0.71
N ARG A 190 -4.87 -7.37 0.17
CA ARG A 190 -5.35 -6.84 1.46
C ARG A 190 -5.20 -5.32 1.48
N PRO A 191 -5.99 -4.64 2.30
CA PRO A 191 -5.90 -3.20 2.43
C PRO A 191 -4.54 -2.71 2.88
N VAL A 192 -4.13 -1.56 2.35
CA VAL A 192 -3.05 -0.76 2.94
C VAL A 192 -3.63 0.04 4.11
N ARG A 193 -3.26 -0.31 5.34
CA ARG A 193 -3.75 0.29 6.59
C ARG A 193 -2.90 1.50 7.00
N TRP A 194 -2.73 2.45 6.05
CA TRP A 194 -1.79 3.55 6.21
C TRP A 194 -2.12 4.47 7.39
N THR A 195 -3.39 4.82 7.57
CA THR A 195 -3.84 5.62 8.73
C THR A 195 -3.42 4.98 10.04
N GLU A 196 -3.64 3.68 10.18
CA GLU A 196 -3.32 2.94 11.39
C GLU A 196 -1.81 2.80 11.61
N ILE A 197 -1.04 2.57 10.55
CA ILE A 197 0.43 2.58 10.62
C ILE A 197 0.92 3.91 11.22
N ILE A 198 0.47 5.04 10.69
CA ILE A 198 0.90 6.35 11.18
C ILE A 198 0.42 6.60 12.62
N THR A 199 -0.80 6.20 12.96
CA THR A 199 -1.31 6.30 14.32
C THR A 199 -0.47 5.48 15.31
N ASN A 200 -0.11 4.24 14.95
CA ASN A 200 0.72 3.38 15.77
C ASN A 200 2.15 3.92 15.92
N LEU A 201 2.73 4.45 14.84
CA LEU A 201 4.03 5.11 14.89
C LEU A 201 4.03 6.32 15.85
N ARG A 202 3.01 7.18 15.77
CA ARG A 202 2.87 8.31 16.69
C ARG A 202 2.68 7.86 18.13
N SER A 203 1.86 6.86 18.36
CA SER A 203 1.62 6.28 19.70
C SER A 203 2.87 5.67 20.30
N SER A 204 3.82 5.20 19.47
CA SER A 204 5.13 4.71 19.91
C SER A 204 6.18 5.83 20.09
N GLY A 205 5.79 7.10 19.94
CA GLY A 205 6.65 8.26 20.19
C GLY A 205 7.35 8.81 18.96
N VAL A 206 7.05 8.33 17.75
CA VAL A 206 7.61 8.88 16.50
C VAL A 206 6.99 10.25 16.22
N SER A 207 7.81 11.30 16.22
CA SER A 207 7.39 12.68 16.01
C SER A 207 7.89 13.30 14.70
N GLU A 208 9.01 12.80 14.15
CA GLU A 208 9.57 13.27 12.89
C GLU A 208 9.38 12.22 11.79
N PHE A 209 8.87 12.66 10.63
CA PHE A 209 8.66 11.81 9.46
C PHE A 209 9.35 12.44 8.25
N VAL A 210 10.09 11.63 7.52
CA VAL A 210 10.78 12.02 6.29
C VAL A 210 10.28 11.19 5.14
N GLU A 211 9.59 11.79 4.16
CA GLU A 211 9.15 11.10 2.96
C GLU A 211 10.32 10.89 2.01
N CYS A 212 10.54 9.64 1.61
CA CYS A 212 11.57 9.22 0.66
C CYS A 212 10.91 8.73 -0.62
N GLY A 213 11.15 9.45 -1.73
CA GLY A 213 10.54 9.14 -3.02
C GLY A 213 10.14 10.38 -3.80
N PRO A 214 9.46 10.21 -4.95
CA PRO A 214 9.04 11.34 -5.75
C PRO A 214 7.79 12.02 -5.17
N GLY A 215 7.83 13.33 -5.11
CA GLY A 215 6.69 14.13 -4.66
C GLY A 215 6.52 14.23 -3.14
N ASN A 216 5.30 14.43 -2.68
CA ASN A 216 4.96 14.67 -1.27
C ASN A 216 3.56 14.14 -0.90
N VAL A 217 3.18 13.00 -1.48
CA VAL A 217 1.84 12.42 -1.29
C VAL A 217 1.66 11.95 0.15
N LEU A 218 2.62 11.20 0.69
CA LEU A 218 2.55 10.68 2.04
C LEU A 218 2.63 11.79 3.09
N THR A 219 3.44 12.83 2.84
CA THR A 219 3.50 14.03 3.69
C THR A 219 2.15 14.75 3.77
N LYS A 220 1.40 14.82 2.65
CA LYS A 220 0.05 15.39 2.65
C LYS A 220 -0.95 14.53 3.41
N LEU A 221 -0.86 13.21 3.28
CA LEU A 221 -1.69 12.27 4.05
C LEU A 221 -1.38 12.35 5.55
N LEU A 222 -0.11 12.41 5.90
CA LEU A 222 0.37 12.52 7.28
C LEU A 222 -0.25 13.72 8.03
N ARG A 223 -0.45 14.85 7.34
CA ARG A 223 -1.08 16.06 7.92
C ARG A 223 -2.57 15.87 8.24
N GLN A 224 -3.21 14.86 7.68
CA GLN A 224 -4.63 14.56 7.87
C GLN A 224 -4.87 13.47 8.92
N ILE A 225 -3.80 12.82 9.39
CA ILE A 225 -3.87 11.77 10.41
C ILE A 225 -3.49 12.43 11.74
N PRO A 226 -4.33 12.36 12.78
CA PRO A 226 -4.09 12.98 14.08
C PRO A 226 -2.91 12.35 14.84
#